data_f1bd621fd6f34e11239c058eab638225
#
_entry.id   f1bd621fd6f34e11239c058eab638225
#
_cell.length_a   1.000
_cell.length_b   1.000
_cell.length_c   1.000
_cell.angle_alpha   90.00
_cell.angle_beta   90.00
_cell.angle_gamma   90.00
#
_symmetry.space_group_name_H-M   'P 1'
#
loop_
_entity.id
_entity.type
_entity.pdbx_description
1 polymer ?
#
loop_
_entity_poly.entity_id
_entity_poly.type
_entity_poly.pdbx_seq_one_letter_code
_entity_poly.pdbx_strand_id
1 'polypeptide(L)'
;MIEMTETDLQRKHTGISEIREIVGIYEIDIEDLKYSPLKIKVIQILNASGDSYIGIANLTIKGKGCSGYYRSMHPQKTKEEALDDAVDGFFAYLSDESEIKVVKNW
;
A
#
# COMPACT_ATOMS: atom_id res chain seq x y z
N MET A 1 2.57 24.41 -19.61
CA MET A 1 2.83 22.97 -19.54
C MET A 1 1.55 22.21 -19.85
N ILE A 2 1.61 21.27 -20.76
CA ILE A 2 0.44 20.45 -21.09
C ILE A 2 0.43 19.25 -20.16
N GLU A 3 -0.61 19.12 -19.38
CA GLU A 3 -0.80 17.98 -18.52
C GLU A 3 -1.32 16.80 -19.35
N MET A 4 -0.59 15.69 -19.29
CA MET A 4 -1.00 14.49 -20.00
C MET A 4 -1.89 13.65 -19.08
N THR A 5 -3.10 13.32 -19.53
CA THR A 5 -4.02 12.49 -18.79
C THR A 5 -3.64 11.01 -18.94
N GLU A 6 -4.14 10.17 -18.04
CA GLU A 6 -3.97 8.73 -18.11
C GLU A 6 -4.58 8.15 -19.39
N THR A 7 -5.68 8.74 -19.87
CA THR A 7 -6.34 8.35 -21.11
C THR A 7 -5.42 8.62 -22.31
N ASP A 8 -4.76 9.78 -22.30
CA ASP A 8 -3.83 10.15 -23.37
C ASP A 8 -2.64 9.20 -23.42
N LEU A 9 -2.09 8.81 -22.28
CA LEU A 9 -1.00 7.85 -22.21
C LEU A 9 -1.40 6.49 -22.77
N GLN A 10 -2.56 6.00 -22.40
CA GLN A 10 -3.07 4.71 -22.89
C GLN A 10 -3.35 4.72 -24.38
N ARG A 11 -3.79 5.86 -24.91
CA ARG A 11 -4.06 6.02 -26.34
C ARG A 11 -2.78 6.03 -27.17
N LYS A 12 -1.73 6.65 -26.65
CA LYS A 12 -0.44 6.76 -27.35
C LYS A 12 0.39 5.49 -27.33
N HIS A 13 0.26 4.71 -26.25
CA HIS A 13 1.14 3.58 -26.00
C HIS A 13 0.34 2.32 -25.73
N THR A 14 0.36 1.39 -26.66
CA THR A 14 -0.23 0.07 -26.43
C THR A 14 0.63 -0.69 -25.41
N GLY A 15 -0.02 -1.46 -24.57
CA GLY A 15 0.67 -2.22 -23.53
C GLY A 15 0.61 -1.62 -22.12
N ILE A 16 0.13 -0.38 -22.01
CA ILE A 16 -0.10 0.21 -20.69
C ILE A 16 -1.40 -0.36 -20.12
N SER A 17 -1.29 -1.16 -19.04
CA SER A 17 -2.45 -1.76 -18.39
C SER A 17 -2.95 -0.93 -17.21
N GLU A 18 -2.04 -0.26 -16.50
CA GLU A 18 -2.39 0.47 -15.30
C GLU A 18 -1.48 1.68 -15.13
N ILE A 19 -2.07 2.79 -14.72
CA ILE A 19 -1.34 4.03 -14.41
C ILE A 19 -1.64 4.37 -12.96
N ARG A 20 -0.61 4.54 -12.14
CA ARG A 20 -0.72 4.81 -10.72
C ARG A 20 0.00 6.10 -10.36
N GLU A 21 -0.55 6.81 -9.40
CA GLU A 21 0.08 7.97 -8.79
C GLU A 21 0.32 7.68 -7.33
N ILE A 22 1.52 7.97 -6.84
CA ILE A 22 1.78 7.90 -5.40
C ILE A 22 1.23 9.20 -4.80
N VAL A 23 0.16 9.08 -4.03
CA VAL A 23 -0.53 10.26 -3.46
C VAL A 23 -0.10 10.56 -2.04
N GLY A 24 0.67 9.68 -1.42
CA GLY A 24 1.23 9.92 -0.09
C GLY A 24 2.14 8.80 0.36
N ILE A 25 3.12 9.15 1.18
CA ILE A 25 3.99 8.19 1.87
C ILE A 25 3.97 8.58 3.34
N TYR A 26 3.64 7.63 4.20
CA TYR A 26 3.47 7.85 5.63
C TYR A 26 4.43 6.97 6.40
N GLU A 27 5.07 7.54 7.41
CA GLU A 27 5.95 6.81 8.32
C GLU A 27 5.29 6.75 9.69
N ILE A 28 5.17 5.55 10.23
CA ILE A 28 4.49 5.30 11.50
C ILE A 28 5.49 4.63 12.44
N ASP A 29 5.85 5.34 13.50
CA ASP A 29 6.72 4.80 14.52
C ASP A 29 5.89 3.94 15.46
N ILE A 30 6.29 2.69 15.61
CA ILE A 30 5.61 1.73 16.48
C ILE A 30 6.57 1.38 17.62
N GLU A 31 6.12 1.59 18.85
CA GLU A 31 6.91 1.29 20.03
C GLU A 31 7.32 -0.19 20.06
N ASP A 32 8.56 -0.43 20.45
CA ASP A 32 9.13 -1.76 20.60
C ASP A 32 9.18 -2.61 19.33
N LEU A 33 8.93 -2.00 18.17
CA LEU A 33 9.05 -2.69 16.89
C LEU A 33 10.46 -2.52 16.34
N LYS A 34 11.16 -3.64 16.15
CA LYS A 34 12.54 -3.66 15.67
C LYS A 34 12.70 -3.02 14.28
N TYR A 35 11.71 -3.16 13.42
CA TYR A 35 11.75 -2.69 12.03
C TYR A 35 11.05 -1.35 11.82
N SER A 36 10.72 -0.65 12.91
CA SER A 36 10.10 0.67 12.83
C SER A 36 11.00 1.66 12.07
N PRO A 37 10.45 2.61 11.28
CA PRO A 37 9.00 2.84 11.14
C PRO A 37 8.34 1.90 10.14
N LEU A 38 7.06 1.67 10.35
CA LEU A 38 6.19 1.10 9.33
C LEU A 38 5.92 2.20 8.31
N LYS A 39 6.21 1.94 7.04
CA LYS A 39 5.96 2.91 5.97
C LYS A 39 4.81 2.42 5.10
N ILE A 40 3.86 3.31 4.85
CA ILE A 40 2.72 3.04 3.98
C ILE A 40 2.78 3.98 2.79
N LYS A 41 2.84 3.42 1.60
CA LYS A 41 2.73 4.16 0.37
C LYS A 41 1.29 4.03 -0.10
N VAL A 42 0.57 5.16 -0.22
CA VAL A 42 -0.79 5.15 -0.76
C VAL A 42 -0.71 5.53 -2.23
N ILE A 43 -1.25 4.68 -3.07
CA ILE A 43 -1.32 4.92 -4.51
C ILE A 43 -2.78 5.06 -4.93
N GLN A 44 -2.99 5.89 -5.96
CA GLN A 44 -4.27 5.99 -6.64
C GLN A 44 -4.12 5.39 -8.03
N ILE A 45 -5.07 4.53 -8.40
CA ILE A 45 -5.10 3.96 -9.74
C ILE A 45 -5.91 4.91 -10.62
N LEU A 46 -5.23 5.60 -11.55
CA LEU A 46 -5.81 6.69 -12.31
C LEU A 46 -6.73 6.23 -13.44
N ASN A 47 -6.46 5.07 -14.01
CA ASN A 47 -7.22 4.54 -15.12
C ASN A 47 -8.26 3.49 -14.70
N ALA A 48 -8.58 3.44 -13.40
CA ALA A 48 -9.64 2.59 -12.89
C ALA A 48 -11.00 3.29 -13.05
N SER A 49 -12.05 2.48 -13.11
CA SER A 49 -13.42 2.97 -13.12
C SER A 49 -13.78 3.39 -11.68
N GLY A 50 -13.85 4.68 -11.43
CA GLY A 50 -14.09 5.25 -10.10
C GLY A 50 -12.82 5.42 -9.28
N ASP A 51 -12.96 5.92 -8.07
CA ASP A 51 -11.83 6.15 -7.17
C ASP A 51 -11.32 4.83 -6.60
N SER A 52 -10.01 4.61 -6.72
CA SER A 52 -9.37 3.41 -6.20
C SER A 52 -8.02 3.78 -5.60
N TYR A 53 -7.90 3.56 -4.30
CA TYR A 53 -6.70 3.85 -3.52
C TYR A 53 -6.23 2.59 -2.80
N ILE A 54 -4.94 2.35 -2.80
CA ILE A 54 -4.36 1.17 -2.16
C ILE A 54 -3.21 1.62 -1.26
N GLY A 55 -3.22 1.14 -0.02
CA GLY A 55 -2.10 1.34 0.91
C GLY A 55 -1.16 0.14 0.85
N ILE A 56 0.11 0.40 0.55
CA ILE A 56 1.12 -0.65 0.42
C ILE A 56 2.18 -0.47 1.50
N ALA A 57 2.26 -1.44 2.40
CA ALA A 57 3.23 -1.41 3.49
C ALA A 57 4.62 -1.88 3.04
N ASN A 58 5.66 -1.34 3.69
CA ASN A 58 7.03 -1.77 3.46
C ASN A 58 7.40 -3.03 4.25
N LEU A 59 6.50 -3.50 5.11
CA LEU A 59 6.70 -4.68 5.93
C LEU A 59 5.58 -5.68 5.68
N THR A 60 5.93 -6.96 5.72
CA THR A 60 4.94 -8.03 5.79
C THR A 60 4.99 -8.63 7.18
N ILE A 61 3.86 -9.14 7.65
CA ILE A 61 3.72 -9.66 9.01
C ILE A 61 3.01 -11.01 9.00
N LYS A 62 3.49 -11.91 9.84
CA LYS A 62 2.88 -13.22 10.04
C LYS A 62 2.56 -13.34 11.52
N GLY A 63 1.29 -13.48 11.85
CA GLY A 63 0.85 -13.68 13.21
C GLY A 63 1.09 -15.10 13.70
N LYS A 64 1.04 -15.27 15.02
CA LYS A 64 1.19 -16.58 15.64
C LYS A 64 0.13 -17.54 15.10
N GLY A 65 0.56 -18.71 14.68
CA GLY A 65 -0.34 -19.74 14.14
C GLY A 65 -0.75 -19.54 12.71
N CYS A 66 -0.34 -18.45 12.07
CA CYS A 66 -0.63 -18.20 10.66
C CYS A 66 0.41 -18.87 9.76
N SER A 67 -0.02 -19.37 8.62
CA SER A 67 0.86 -20.08 7.68
C SER A 67 1.55 -19.14 6.69
N GLY A 68 1.09 -17.90 6.54
CA GLY A 68 1.62 -16.96 5.57
C GLY A 68 1.76 -15.55 6.10
N TYR A 69 2.48 -14.73 5.33
CA TYR A 69 2.69 -13.32 5.65
C TYR A 69 1.58 -12.48 5.05
N TYR A 70 1.17 -11.46 5.81
CA TYR A 70 0.12 -10.53 5.41
C TYR A 70 0.69 -9.17 5.05
N ARG A 71 0.19 -8.60 3.98
CA ARG A 71 0.43 -7.21 3.59
C ARG A 71 -0.86 -6.69 2.94
N SER A 72 -1.37 -5.57 3.47
CA SER A 72 -2.60 -5.00 2.93
C SER A 72 -2.38 -4.46 1.52
N MET A 73 -3.32 -4.76 0.63
CA MET A 73 -3.34 -4.27 -0.75
C MET A 73 -4.78 -4.19 -1.26
N HIS A 74 -5.74 -3.91 -0.38
CA HIS A 74 -7.15 -3.88 -0.75
C HIS A 74 -7.56 -2.49 -1.25
N PRO A 75 -8.21 -2.39 -2.41
CA PRO A 75 -8.67 -1.09 -2.92
C PRO A 75 -9.72 -0.46 -2.01
N GLN A 76 -9.57 0.83 -1.79
CA GLN A 76 -10.48 1.65 -0.98
C GLN A 76 -10.92 2.85 -1.80
N LYS A 77 -11.95 3.55 -1.33
CA LYS A 77 -12.54 4.68 -2.06
C LYS A 77 -11.83 6.00 -1.79
N THR A 78 -11.12 6.12 -0.69
CA THR A 78 -10.39 7.33 -0.32
C THR A 78 -8.97 7.00 0.12
N LYS A 79 -8.11 8.02 0.07
CA LYS A 79 -6.74 7.92 0.54
C LYS A 79 -6.68 7.57 2.04
N GLU A 80 -7.55 8.20 2.82
CA GLU A 80 -7.61 7.99 4.26
C GLU A 80 -8.04 6.57 4.60
N GLU A 81 -9.02 6.03 3.90
CA GLU A 81 -9.46 4.64 4.08
C GLU A 81 -8.36 3.65 3.71
N ALA A 82 -7.59 3.95 2.65
CA ALA A 82 -6.49 3.09 2.23
C ALA A 82 -5.37 3.08 3.28
N LEU A 83 -5.04 4.23 3.86
CA LEU A 83 -4.05 4.32 4.92
C LEU A 83 -4.53 3.57 6.17
N ASP A 84 -5.77 3.81 6.59
CA ASP A 84 -6.38 3.14 7.74
C ASP A 84 -6.37 1.63 7.58
N ASP A 85 -6.80 1.14 6.42
CA ASP A 85 -6.85 -0.30 6.14
C ASP A 85 -5.46 -0.94 6.25
N ALA A 86 -4.45 -0.28 5.72
CA ALA A 86 -3.08 -0.80 5.76
C ALA A 86 -2.54 -0.86 7.20
N VAL A 87 -2.79 0.17 8.00
CA VAL A 87 -2.35 0.23 9.40
C VAL A 87 -3.10 -0.78 10.24
N ASP A 88 -4.43 -0.80 10.13
CA ASP A 88 -5.27 -1.73 10.89
C ASP A 88 -4.93 -3.19 10.56
N GLY A 89 -4.70 -3.48 9.30
CA GLY A 89 -4.33 -4.81 8.86
C GLY A 89 -3.00 -5.27 9.46
N PHE A 90 -2.02 -4.38 9.51
CA PHE A 90 -0.73 -4.68 10.13
C PHE A 90 -0.89 -4.95 11.64
N PHE A 91 -1.61 -4.06 12.34
CA PHE A 91 -1.80 -4.19 13.79
C PHE A 91 -2.63 -5.41 14.17
N ALA A 92 -3.50 -5.88 13.28
CA ALA A 92 -4.31 -7.07 13.54
C ALA A 92 -3.45 -8.33 13.76
N TYR A 93 -2.24 -8.37 13.16
CA TYR A 93 -1.33 -9.50 13.30
C TYR A 93 -0.14 -9.22 14.21
N LEU A 94 -0.05 -8.02 14.76
CA LEU A 94 1.09 -7.62 15.59
C LEU A 94 0.96 -8.17 17.01
N SER A 95 1.98 -8.92 17.44
CA SER A 95 2.11 -9.43 18.80
C SER A 95 3.59 -9.69 19.07
N ASP A 96 3.93 -10.09 20.30
CA ASP A 96 5.30 -10.43 20.66
C ASP A 96 5.85 -11.63 19.88
N GLU A 97 4.95 -12.43 19.33
CA GLU A 97 5.32 -13.64 18.59
C GLU A 97 5.17 -13.51 17.08
N SER A 98 4.91 -12.29 16.60
CA SER A 98 4.81 -12.04 15.16
C SER A 98 6.17 -12.12 14.48
N GLU A 99 6.17 -12.59 13.23
CA GLU A 99 7.35 -12.54 12.36
C GLU A 99 7.16 -11.42 11.35
N ILE A 100 8.19 -10.60 11.18
CA ILE A 100 8.14 -9.43 10.30
C ILE A 100 9.28 -9.50 9.29
N LYS A 101 8.95 -9.24 8.03
CA LYS A 101 9.94 -9.16 6.94
C LYS A 101 9.86 -7.81 6.25
N VAL A 102 11.01 -7.27 5.90
CA VAL A 102 11.09 -6.05 5.08
C VAL A 102 10.81 -6.41 3.63
N VAL A 103 9.92 -5.67 3.00
CA VAL A 103 9.60 -5.85 1.58
C VAL A 103 10.73 -5.23 0.75
N LYS A 104 11.35 -6.02 -0.11
CA LYS A 104 12.32 -5.52 -1.07
C LYS A 104 11.57 -4.82 -2.20
N ASN A 105 12.13 -3.75 -2.72
CA ASN A 105 11.54 -3.00 -3.84
C ASN A 105 10.15 -2.41 -3.53
N TRP A 106 9.98 -1.96 -2.30
CA TRP A 106 8.74 -1.28 -1.88
C TRP A 106 8.53 0.08 -2.52
#